data_7cec42e43e9d391393a350bfc3928949
#
_entry.id   7cec42e43e9d391393a350bfc3928949
#
_cell.length_a   1.000
_cell.length_b   1.000
_cell.length_c   1.000
_cell.angle_alpha   90.00
_cell.angle_beta   90.00
_cell.angle_gamma   90.00
#
_symmetry.space_group_name_H-M   'P 1'
#
loop_
_entity.id
_entity.type
_entity.pdbx_description
1 polymer ?
#
loop_
_entity_poly.entity_id
_entity_poly.type
_entity_poly.pdbx_seq_one_letter_code
_entity_poly.pdbx_strand_id
1 'polypeptide(L)'
;MLDSRFDADRPVDEAIRHVSVCGDRVTVHLAVGLSGLDELEALDTAVQARLRSLGAGHIEVVIQRPERQVPSSRGVRDPWAGRVRLASVRHVIAVGAGKGGVGKSTVAINLALALARDGLRAGLLDADIYGPSLPILLGIEDGAARARMTPERYILPLEAHGLPLVSFGFFLGQGSPAIWRGPMVAKAVKQFARGVAWPSLDALVVDLPPGTGDVPLSLAQAVELSGAVVVTQPARVATAEARKAVQMFASLDVPVLGIVENMTGPFGAGAGLTTSTELGVPYLGHVPFDPEIVREGDAGTPTMVSRACSASANAFDRVAQRVAAALGWHRV
;
A
#
# COMPACT_ATOMS: atom_id res chain seq x y z
N MET A 1 -33.26 -12.94 -8.40
CA MET A 1 -34.06 -11.71 -8.57
C MET A 1 -33.54 -10.73 -7.54
N LEU A 2 -32.65 -9.84 -7.94
CA LEU A 2 -32.24 -8.69 -7.15
C LEU A 2 -33.24 -7.58 -7.45
N ASP A 3 -33.74 -6.95 -6.39
CA ASP A 3 -34.81 -5.98 -6.40
C ASP A 3 -34.51 -4.80 -7.36
N SER A 4 -35.52 -4.34 -8.09
CA SER A 4 -35.51 -3.27 -9.11
C SER A 4 -35.10 -1.88 -8.61
N ARG A 5 -34.47 -1.79 -7.44
CA ARG A 5 -33.95 -0.57 -6.81
C ARG A 5 -32.47 -0.32 -7.05
N PHE A 6 -31.79 -1.25 -7.71
CA PHE A 6 -30.42 -1.03 -8.16
C PHE A 6 -30.49 -0.34 -9.53
N ASP A 7 -29.67 0.70 -9.68
CA ASP A 7 -29.54 1.49 -10.92
C ASP A 7 -29.56 0.54 -12.13
N ALA A 8 -30.64 0.60 -12.91
CA ALA A 8 -31.02 -0.42 -13.89
C ALA A 8 -30.04 -0.55 -15.07
N ASP A 9 -29.01 0.29 -15.11
CA ASP A 9 -28.07 0.39 -16.22
C ASP A 9 -26.68 -0.22 -15.93
N ARG A 10 -26.41 -0.77 -14.75
CA ARG A 10 -25.14 -1.47 -14.49
C ARG A 10 -25.35 -2.96 -14.21
N PRO A 11 -24.68 -3.84 -14.99
CA PRO A 11 -24.70 -5.28 -14.73
C PRO A 11 -24.18 -5.56 -13.30
N VAL A 12 -24.75 -6.51 -12.60
CA VAL A 12 -24.37 -6.92 -11.24
C VAL A 12 -22.88 -7.29 -11.17
N ASP A 13 -22.31 -7.80 -12.24
CA ASP A 13 -20.91 -8.14 -12.38
C ASP A 13 -19.97 -6.92 -12.26
N GLU A 14 -20.44 -5.71 -12.59
CA GLU A 14 -19.66 -4.49 -12.40
C GLU A 14 -19.67 -3.97 -10.96
N ALA A 15 -20.61 -4.37 -10.14
CA ALA A 15 -20.67 -3.99 -8.73
C ALA A 15 -19.71 -4.82 -7.86
N ILE A 16 -19.47 -6.08 -8.24
CA ILE A 16 -18.52 -6.96 -7.54
C ILE A 16 -17.10 -6.66 -8.03
N ARG A 17 -16.25 -6.13 -7.16
CA ARG A 17 -14.84 -5.84 -7.47
C ARG A 17 -13.94 -7.04 -7.23
N HIS A 18 -14.17 -7.74 -6.14
CA HIS A 18 -13.33 -8.87 -5.75
C HIS A 18 -14.07 -9.80 -4.79
N VAL A 19 -13.75 -11.09 -4.85
CA VAL A 19 -14.17 -12.09 -3.87
C VAL A 19 -12.93 -12.87 -3.44
N SER A 20 -12.63 -12.87 -2.15
CA SER A 20 -11.55 -13.70 -1.60
C SER A 20 -12.13 -14.77 -0.69
N VAL A 21 -11.56 -15.99 -0.79
CA VAL A 21 -11.99 -17.16 0.01
C VAL A 21 -10.75 -17.75 0.69
N CYS A 22 -10.84 -17.89 2.03
CA CYS A 22 -9.80 -18.53 2.84
C CYS A 22 -10.45 -19.46 3.87
N GLY A 23 -10.44 -20.75 3.59
CA GLY A 23 -11.17 -21.74 4.37
C GLY A 23 -12.68 -21.51 4.29
N ASP A 24 -13.33 -21.29 5.42
CA ASP A 24 -14.76 -20.97 5.53
C ASP A 24 -15.06 -19.45 5.52
N ARG A 25 -14.02 -18.63 5.45
CA ARG A 25 -14.15 -17.16 5.38
C ARG A 25 -14.27 -16.71 3.94
N VAL A 26 -15.29 -15.91 3.65
CA VAL A 26 -15.54 -15.27 2.35
C VAL A 26 -15.61 -13.76 2.55
N THR A 27 -14.77 -13.01 1.83
CA THR A 27 -14.81 -11.54 1.80
C THR A 27 -15.25 -11.08 0.41
N VAL A 28 -16.29 -10.24 0.32
CA VAL A 28 -16.82 -9.70 -0.94
C VAL A 28 -16.67 -8.20 -0.95
N HIS A 29 -16.05 -7.66 -1.99
CA HIS A 29 -15.89 -6.23 -2.22
C HIS A 29 -16.89 -5.74 -3.25
N LEU A 30 -17.70 -4.75 -2.88
CA LEU A 30 -18.71 -4.14 -3.73
C LEU A 30 -18.41 -2.65 -3.95
N ALA A 31 -18.56 -2.19 -5.18
CA ALA A 31 -18.52 -0.76 -5.53
C ALA A 31 -19.92 -0.30 -5.96
N VAL A 32 -20.63 0.36 -5.04
CA VAL A 32 -22.01 0.79 -5.27
C VAL A 32 -22.22 2.26 -4.95
N GLY A 33 -22.99 2.96 -5.74
CA GLY A 33 -23.31 4.38 -5.60
C GLY A 33 -24.39 4.70 -4.54
N LEU A 34 -24.58 3.82 -3.55
CA LEU A 34 -25.60 4.00 -2.52
C LEU A 34 -25.19 5.08 -1.52
N SER A 35 -26.12 5.94 -1.12
CA SER A 35 -25.88 7.09 -0.23
C SER A 35 -26.61 6.98 1.11
N GLY A 36 -27.65 6.13 1.23
CA GLY A 36 -28.41 5.90 2.45
C GLY A 36 -27.80 4.80 3.31
N LEU A 37 -27.80 4.96 4.66
CA LEU A 37 -27.38 3.92 5.60
C LEU A 37 -28.29 2.69 5.49
N ASP A 38 -29.60 2.91 5.38
CA ASP A 38 -30.60 1.83 5.28
C ASP A 38 -30.40 0.97 4.02
N GLU A 39 -29.99 1.60 2.90
CA GLU A 39 -29.71 0.91 1.63
C GLU A 39 -28.43 0.07 1.73
N LEU A 40 -27.42 0.57 2.45
CA LEU A 40 -26.16 -0.14 2.67
C LEU A 40 -26.36 -1.36 3.57
N GLU A 41 -27.12 -1.21 4.66
CA GLU A 41 -27.46 -2.31 5.57
C GLU A 41 -28.33 -3.39 4.88
N ALA A 42 -29.26 -2.97 4.04
CA ALA A 42 -30.08 -3.89 3.25
C ALA A 42 -29.24 -4.69 2.25
N LEU A 43 -28.29 -4.04 1.57
CA LEU A 43 -27.37 -4.70 0.64
C LEU A 43 -26.44 -5.67 1.38
N ASP A 44 -25.85 -5.27 2.49
CA ASP A 44 -24.98 -6.13 3.31
C ASP A 44 -25.75 -7.38 3.76
N THR A 45 -26.94 -7.20 4.30
CA THR A 45 -27.81 -8.31 4.76
C THR A 45 -28.15 -9.27 3.61
N ALA A 46 -28.48 -8.76 2.43
CA ALA A 46 -28.82 -9.57 1.27
C ALA A 46 -27.63 -10.40 0.77
N VAL A 47 -26.43 -9.79 0.70
CA VAL A 47 -25.20 -10.47 0.28
C VAL A 47 -24.80 -11.53 1.29
N GLN A 48 -24.83 -11.23 2.58
CA GLN A 48 -24.56 -12.20 3.64
C GLN A 48 -25.53 -13.40 3.61
N ALA A 49 -26.83 -13.15 3.47
CA ALA A 49 -27.83 -14.21 3.37
C ALA A 49 -27.56 -15.14 2.17
N ARG A 50 -27.20 -14.56 1.02
CA ARG A 50 -26.88 -15.33 -0.19
C ARG A 50 -25.63 -16.18 -0.02
N LEU A 51 -24.56 -15.64 0.56
CA LEU A 51 -23.33 -16.38 0.78
C LEU A 51 -23.47 -17.47 1.81
N ARG A 52 -24.26 -17.25 2.89
CA ARG A 52 -24.60 -18.32 3.85
C ARG A 52 -25.35 -19.48 3.19
N SER A 53 -26.26 -19.19 2.27
CA SER A 53 -26.97 -20.23 1.51
C SER A 53 -26.05 -21.06 0.61
N LEU A 54 -24.86 -20.56 0.30
CA LEU A 54 -23.81 -21.24 -0.48
C LEU A 54 -22.77 -21.94 0.42
N GLY A 55 -22.95 -21.93 1.75
CA GLY A 55 -22.09 -22.66 2.69
C GLY A 55 -20.94 -21.84 3.28
N ALA A 56 -20.91 -20.51 3.11
CA ALA A 56 -19.91 -19.68 3.76
C ALA A 56 -20.16 -19.59 5.28
N GLY A 57 -19.13 -19.87 6.10
CA GLY A 57 -19.21 -19.82 7.57
C GLY A 57 -18.98 -18.41 8.10
N HIS A 58 -17.93 -17.74 7.64
CA HIS A 58 -17.62 -16.36 8.01
C HIS A 58 -17.68 -15.46 6.78
N ILE A 59 -18.54 -14.45 6.81
CA ILE A 59 -18.79 -13.56 5.67
C ILE A 59 -18.49 -12.13 6.08
N GLU A 60 -17.72 -11.45 5.22
CA GLU A 60 -17.37 -10.05 5.36
C GLU A 60 -17.68 -9.32 4.05
N VAL A 61 -18.48 -8.25 4.12
CA VAL A 61 -18.85 -7.44 2.97
C VAL A 61 -18.20 -6.06 3.10
N VAL A 62 -17.44 -5.66 2.08
CA VAL A 62 -16.78 -4.37 2.01
C VAL A 62 -17.43 -3.52 0.93
N ILE A 63 -18.07 -2.41 1.31
CA ILE A 63 -18.75 -1.52 0.37
C ILE A 63 -17.91 -0.26 0.14
N GLN A 64 -17.54 0.02 -1.11
CA GLN A 64 -16.84 1.23 -1.53
C GLN A 64 -17.84 2.30 -1.98
N ARG A 65 -17.73 3.51 -1.44
CA ARG A 65 -18.52 4.66 -1.90
C ARG A 65 -17.79 5.39 -3.03
N PRO A 66 -18.48 5.80 -4.11
CA PRO A 66 -17.89 6.73 -5.07
C PRO A 66 -17.65 8.09 -4.40
N GLU A 67 -16.46 8.65 -4.59
CA GLU A 67 -16.10 9.97 -4.04
C GLU A 67 -17.00 11.08 -4.59
N ARG A 68 -17.59 11.88 -3.69
CA ARG A 68 -18.08 13.22 -4.05
C ARG A 68 -16.86 14.07 -4.40
N GLN A 69 -16.83 14.63 -5.61
CA GLN A 69 -15.90 15.70 -5.95
C GLN A 69 -16.12 16.87 -5.00
N VAL A 70 -15.20 17.09 -4.08
CA VAL A 70 -15.18 18.29 -3.24
C VAL A 70 -14.75 19.44 -4.12
N PRO A 71 -15.54 20.54 -4.22
CA PRO A 71 -15.11 21.72 -4.96
C PRO A 71 -13.81 22.26 -4.34
N SER A 72 -12.80 22.50 -5.16
CA SER A 72 -11.54 23.10 -4.72
C SER A 72 -11.78 24.44 -4.04
N SER A 73 -11.48 24.54 -2.75
CA SER A 73 -11.47 25.81 -2.02
C SER A 73 -10.40 26.72 -2.61
N ARG A 74 -10.82 27.84 -3.21
CA ARG A 74 -9.93 28.92 -3.66
C ARG A 74 -9.29 29.59 -2.44
N GLY A 75 -7.96 29.65 -2.39
CA GLY A 75 -7.32 30.77 -1.71
C GLY A 75 -6.27 30.50 -0.63
N VAL A 76 -5.69 29.29 -0.51
CA VAL A 76 -4.40 29.14 0.20
C VAL A 76 -3.35 28.80 -0.84
N ARG A 77 -2.30 29.61 -0.97
CA ARG A 77 -1.12 29.22 -1.79
C ARG A 77 -0.58 27.94 -1.20
N ASP A 78 -0.77 26.82 -1.91
CA ASP A 78 -0.15 25.55 -1.58
C ASP A 78 1.38 25.79 -1.53
N PRO A 79 2.03 25.67 -0.38
CA PRO A 79 3.48 25.82 -0.27
C PRO A 79 4.23 24.80 -1.13
N TRP A 80 3.51 23.80 -1.66
CA TRP A 80 3.99 22.72 -2.50
C TRP A 80 3.42 22.80 -3.93
N ALA A 81 3.11 24.00 -4.42
CA ALA A 81 2.67 24.24 -5.80
C ALA A 81 3.66 23.64 -6.80
N GLY A 82 3.29 22.49 -7.40
CA GLY A 82 4.14 21.68 -8.30
C GLY A 82 4.07 20.18 -8.04
N ARG A 83 3.43 19.73 -6.97
CA ARG A 83 3.07 18.32 -6.78
C ARG A 83 2.11 17.88 -7.89
N VAL A 84 2.35 16.70 -8.44
CA VAL A 84 1.48 16.13 -9.46
C VAL A 84 0.64 15.03 -8.83
N ARG A 85 -0.67 15.13 -9.02
CA ARG A 85 -1.58 14.02 -8.79
C ARG A 85 -1.44 13.04 -9.94
N LEU A 86 -1.19 11.78 -9.64
CA LEU A 86 -1.15 10.72 -10.65
C LEU A 86 -2.59 10.41 -11.10
N ALA A 87 -2.92 10.76 -12.35
CA ALA A 87 -4.30 10.71 -12.84
C ALA A 87 -4.94 9.31 -12.78
N SER A 88 -4.13 8.26 -12.91
CA SER A 88 -4.59 6.87 -12.87
C SER A 88 -4.52 6.24 -11.47
N VAL A 89 -4.06 6.97 -10.44
CA VAL A 89 -3.85 6.46 -9.08
C VAL A 89 -4.68 7.27 -8.10
N ARG A 90 -5.55 6.59 -7.36
CA ARG A 90 -6.43 7.26 -6.40
C ARG A 90 -5.69 7.69 -5.13
N HIS A 91 -4.90 6.78 -4.55
CA HIS A 91 -4.11 7.03 -3.35
C HIS A 91 -2.67 6.59 -3.54
N VAL A 92 -1.72 7.44 -3.16
CA VAL A 92 -0.30 7.14 -3.11
C VAL A 92 0.12 7.04 -1.65
N ILE A 93 0.56 5.86 -1.23
CA ILE A 93 0.90 5.52 0.16
C ILE A 93 2.41 5.33 0.26
N ALA A 94 3.10 6.21 0.96
CA ALA A 94 4.51 6.05 1.22
C ALA A 94 4.75 5.07 2.37
N VAL A 95 5.69 4.14 2.22
CA VAL A 95 6.17 3.29 3.31
C VAL A 95 7.60 3.71 3.63
N GLY A 96 7.79 4.25 4.81
CA GLY A 96 9.05 4.80 5.28
C GLY A 96 9.54 4.15 6.57
N ALA A 97 10.82 4.30 6.85
CA ALA A 97 11.43 3.89 8.10
C ALA A 97 12.57 4.82 8.46
N GLY A 98 12.76 5.10 9.74
CA GLY A 98 13.84 5.97 10.18
C GLY A 98 15.24 5.35 10.06
N LYS A 99 15.35 4.02 9.97
CA LYS A 99 16.62 3.29 9.78
C LYS A 99 16.45 2.07 8.89
N GLY A 100 17.56 1.55 8.36
CA GLY A 100 17.62 0.30 7.62
C GLY A 100 17.40 -0.94 8.50
N GLY A 101 17.02 -2.06 7.88
CA GLY A 101 16.91 -3.37 8.55
C GLY A 101 15.65 -3.58 9.40
N VAL A 102 14.65 -2.69 9.35
CA VAL A 102 13.38 -2.86 10.08
C VAL A 102 12.33 -3.67 9.30
N GLY A 103 12.66 -4.12 8.08
CA GLY A 103 11.74 -4.86 7.23
C GLY A 103 10.75 -3.97 6.47
N LYS A 104 11.12 -2.73 6.18
CA LYS A 104 10.32 -1.74 5.43
C LYS A 104 9.76 -2.30 4.12
N SER A 105 10.64 -2.83 3.25
CA SER A 105 10.27 -3.36 1.94
C SER A 105 9.37 -4.61 2.05
N THR A 106 9.64 -5.47 3.03
CA THR A 106 8.77 -6.62 3.36
C THR A 106 7.37 -6.15 3.74
N VAL A 107 7.27 -5.10 4.57
CA VAL A 107 5.96 -4.52 4.94
C VAL A 107 5.30 -3.88 3.73
N ALA A 108 6.04 -3.14 2.90
CA ALA A 108 5.50 -2.49 1.70
C ALA A 108 4.90 -3.50 0.72
N ILE A 109 5.62 -4.58 0.41
CA ILE A 109 5.15 -5.64 -0.48
C ILE A 109 3.89 -6.32 0.08
N ASN A 110 3.97 -6.79 1.33
CA ASN A 110 2.85 -7.51 1.93
C ASN A 110 1.64 -6.61 2.17
N LEU A 111 1.83 -5.30 2.42
CA LEU A 111 0.75 -4.32 2.46
C LEU A 111 0.07 -4.18 1.09
N ALA A 112 0.84 -4.04 -0.01
CA ALA A 112 0.28 -3.96 -1.36
C ALA A 112 -0.50 -5.23 -1.73
N LEU A 113 0.05 -6.41 -1.43
CA LEU A 113 -0.61 -7.70 -1.65
C LEU A 113 -1.86 -7.86 -0.78
N ALA A 114 -1.83 -7.43 0.48
CA ALA A 114 -3.00 -7.47 1.36
C ALA A 114 -4.12 -6.54 0.87
N LEU A 115 -3.77 -5.33 0.41
CA LEU A 115 -4.74 -4.41 -0.22
C LEU A 115 -5.33 -5.01 -1.50
N ALA A 116 -4.52 -5.68 -2.33
CA ALA A 116 -4.99 -6.37 -3.52
C ALA A 116 -5.91 -7.54 -3.17
N ARG A 117 -5.56 -8.32 -2.15
CA ARG A 117 -6.40 -9.41 -1.63
C ARG A 117 -7.74 -8.91 -1.10
N ASP A 118 -7.74 -7.72 -0.53
CA ASP A 118 -8.95 -7.02 -0.07
C ASP A 118 -9.75 -6.39 -1.24
N GLY A 119 -9.41 -6.68 -2.51
CA GLY A 119 -10.14 -6.28 -3.71
C GLY A 119 -9.77 -4.91 -4.27
N LEU A 120 -8.77 -4.23 -3.73
CA LEU A 120 -8.28 -2.97 -4.25
C LEU A 120 -7.31 -3.22 -5.41
N ARG A 121 -7.38 -2.41 -6.44
CA ARG A 121 -6.36 -2.40 -7.50
C ARG A 121 -5.10 -1.74 -6.93
N ALA A 122 -4.22 -2.56 -6.38
CA ALA A 122 -2.99 -2.10 -5.77
C ALA A 122 -1.81 -2.18 -6.76
N GLY A 123 -0.87 -1.27 -6.64
CA GLY A 123 0.41 -1.28 -7.36
C GLY A 123 1.56 -1.02 -6.40
N LEU A 124 2.79 -1.24 -6.86
CA LEU A 124 3.99 -1.12 -6.04
C LEU A 124 5.09 -0.35 -6.78
N LEU A 125 5.67 0.66 -6.12
CA LEU A 125 6.82 1.41 -6.59
C LEU A 125 7.98 1.24 -5.61
N ASP A 126 9.10 0.68 -6.07
CA ASP A 126 10.35 0.67 -5.33
C ASP A 126 11.12 1.95 -5.63
N ALA A 127 11.16 2.84 -4.66
CA ALA A 127 11.91 4.10 -4.72
C ALA A 127 13.25 4.03 -3.94
N ASP A 128 13.64 2.84 -3.46
CA ASP A 128 14.94 2.63 -2.82
C ASP A 128 16.04 2.47 -3.86
N ILE A 129 16.60 3.60 -4.29
CA ILE A 129 17.64 3.65 -5.33
C ILE A 129 18.95 3.01 -4.87
N TYR A 130 19.22 3.03 -3.57
CA TYR A 130 20.48 2.57 -3.01
C TYR A 130 20.52 1.07 -2.77
N GLY A 131 19.36 0.46 -2.55
CA GLY A 131 19.24 -0.97 -2.28
C GLY A 131 17.88 -1.52 -2.75
N PRO A 132 17.58 -1.47 -4.07
CA PRO A 132 16.32 -1.93 -4.56
C PRO A 132 16.18 -3.43 -4.26
N SER A 133 15.26 -3.77 -3.38
CA SER A 133 15.05 -5.15 -2.90
C SER A 133 13.82 -5.83 -3.48
N LEU A 134 12.93 -5.08 -4.10
CA LEU A 134 11.69 -5.61 -4.65
C LEU A 134 11.90 -6.69 -5.72
N PRO A 135 12.87 -6.56 -6.65
CA PRO A 135 13.12 -7.60 -7.65
C PRO A 135 13.42 -8.97 -7.02
N ILE A 136 14.23 -9.00 -5.95
CA ILE A 136 14.57 -10.21 -5.20
C ILE A 136 13.31 -10.74 -4.51
N LEU A 137 12.70 -9.91 -3.68
CA LEU A 137 11.57 -10.28 -2.83
C LEU A 137 10.31 -10.72 -3.61
N LEU A 138 10.24 -10.42 -4.91
CA LEU A 138 9.14 -10.78 -5.80
C LEU A 138 9.54 -11.83 -6.86
N GLY A 139 10.77 -12.34 -6.83
CA GLY A 139 11.24 -13.39 -7.72
C GLY A 139 11.40 -12.98 -9.19
N ILE A 140 11.74 -11.71 -9.45
CA ILE A 140 11.86 -11.14 -10.81
C ILE A 140 13.28 -10.69 -11.15
N GLU A 141 14.28 -11.36 -10.58
CA GLU A 141 15.71 -11.00 -10.73
C GLU A 141 16.31 -11.35 -12.10
N ASP A 142 15.84 -12.41 -12.75
CA ASP A 142 16.47 -12.99 -13.93
C ASP A 142 16.27 -12.15 -15.18
N GLY A 143 17.02 -11.07 -15.35
CA GLY A 143 17.28 -10.42 -16.65
C GLY A 143 16.11 -10.19 -17.64
N ALA A 144 14.99 -10.87 -17.43
CA ALA A 144 13.74 -10.75 -18.17
C ALA A 144 13.00 -9.43 -17.84
N ALA A 145 13.34 -8.81 -16.73
CA ALA A 145 12.71 -7.59 -16.23
C ALA A 145 13.41 -6.33 -16.75
N ARG A 146 13.68 -6.24 -18.05
CA ARG A 146 14.06 -4.94 -18.63
C ARG A 146 12.82 -4.06 -18.70
N ALA A 147 12.92 -2.88 -18.10
CA ALA A 147 11.88 -1.88 -18.20
C ALA A 147 11.53 -1.64 -19.68
N ARG A 148 10.28 -1.93 -20.03
CA ARG A 148 9.73 -1.60 -21.35
C ARG A 148 9.14 -0.21 -21.32
N MET A 149 9.19 0.48 -22.46
CA MET A 149 8.62 1.82 -22.60
C MET A 149 7.53 1.82 -23.68
N THR A 150 6.54 2.66 -23.50
CA THR A 150 5.58 3.01 -24.55
C THR A 150 6.27 3.85 -25.64
N PRO A 151 5.65 4.00 -26.86
CA PRO A 151 6.14 4.92 -27.87
C PRO A 151 6.31 6.35 -27.35
N GLU A 152 5.46 6.79 -26.41
CA GLU A 152 5.49 8.11 -25.77
C GLU A 152 6.53 8.19 -24.65
N ARG A 153 7.35 7.15 -24.46
CA ARG A 153 8.43 7.05 -23.47
C ARG A 153 7.98 6.98 -22.03
N TYR A 154 6.78 6.45 -21.77
CA TYR A 154 6.37 6.05 -20.41
C TYR A 154 6.90 4.65 -20.09
N ILE A 155 7.31 4.45 -18.85
CA ILE A 155 7.71 3.16 -18.32
C ILE A 155 6.46 2.28 -18.16
N LEU A 156 6.48 1.09 -18.72
CA LEU A 156 5.44 0.10 -18.50
C LEU A 156 5.73 -0.67 -17.21
N PRO A 157 4.77 -0.73 -16.26
CA PRO A 157 4.92 -1.58 -15.09
C PRO A 157 5.13 -3.05 -15.49
N LEU A 158 5.95 -3.76 -14.75
CA LEU A 158 5.98 -5.22 -14.76
C LEU A 158 4.86 -5.74 -13.87
N GLU A 159 4.58 -7.02 -13.96
CA GLU A 159 3.59 -7.67 -13.12
C GLU A 159 4.25 -8.82 -12.35
N ALA A 160 4.05 -8.85 -11.02
CA ALA A 160 4.40 -9.99 -10.19
C ALA A 160 3.31 -10.19 -9.12
N HIS A 161 2.89 -11.44 -8.94
CA HIS A 161 1.86 -11.85 -7.98
C HIS A 161 0.55 -11.03 -8.10
N GLY A 162 0.18 -10.64 -9.33
CA GLY A 162 -1.00 -9.83 -9.61
C GLY A 162 -0.87 -8.33 -9.29
N LEU A 163 0.35 -7.86 -8.94
CA LEU A 163 0.62 -6.44 -8.73
C LEU A 163 1.39 -5.84 -9.92
N PRO A 164 0.90 -4.74 -10.54
CA PRO A 164 1.73 -3.90 -11.39
C PRO A 164 2.79 -3.22 -10.53
N LEU A 165 4.04 -3.30 -10.95
CA LEU A 165 5.16 -2.76 -10.19
C LEU A 165 6.26 -2.16 -11.05
N VAL A 166 6.97 -1.19 -10.48
CA VAL A 166 8.19 -0.61 -11.02
C VAL A 166 9.24 -0.53 -9.92
N SER A 167 10.48 -0.92 -10.22
CA SER A 167 11.62 -0.77 -9.32
C SER A 167 12.76 -0.06 -10.03
N PHE A 168 13.50 0.77 -9.29
CA PHE A 168 14.78 1.29 -9.76
C PHE A 168 15.76 0.18 -10.13
N GLY A 169 15.67 -1.00 -9.47
CA GLY A 169 16.49 -2.16 -9.78
C GLY A 169 16.40 -2.64 -11.23
N PHE A 170 15.29 -2.39 -11.93
CA PHE A 170 15.14 -2.76 -13.34
C PHE A 170 15.95 -1.90 -14.32
N PHE A 171 16.47 -0.77 -13.86
CA PHE A 171 17.24 0.18 -14.65
C PHE A 171 18.71 0.19 -14.28
N LEU A 172 19.07 -0.41 -13.14
CA LEU A 172 20.44 -0.55 -12.71
C LEU A 172 21.01 -1.82 -13.37
N GLY A 173 22.02 -1.67 -14.22
CA GLY A 173 22.74 -2.82 -14.78
C GLY A 173 23.39 -3.62 -13.65
N GLN A 174 23.35 -4.96 -13.73
CA GLN A 174 24.03 -5.83 -12.77
C GLN A 174 25.51 -5.42 -12.64
N GLY A 175 25.95 -5.11 -11.42
CA GLY A 175 27.34 -4.90 -11.08
C GLY A 175 27.92 -3.50 -11.29
N SER A 176 27.16 -2.52 -11.71
CA SER A 176 27.64 -1.15 -11.79
C SER A 176 27.22 -0.35 -10.55
N PRO A 177 28.15 0.03 -9.66
CA PRO A 177 27.82 0.96 -8.58
C PRO A 177 27.50 2.33 -9.20
N ALA A 178 26.22 2.62 -9.38
CA ALA A 178 25.80 3.92 -9.82
C ALA A 178 26.04 4.92 -8.67
N ILE A 179 26.99 5.83 -8.85
CA ILE A 179 27.23 6.92 -7.89
C ILE A 179 26.13 7.97 -8.12
N TRP A 180 25.03 7.83 -7.38
CA TRP A 180 23.93 8.77 -7.38
C TRP A 180 24.27 9.98 -6.50
N ARG A 181 24.29 11.17 -7.08
CA ARG A 181 24.37 12.43 -6.32
C ARG A 181 22.94 12.93 -6.05
N GLY A 182 22.71 13.57 -4.89
CA GLY A 182 21.37 14.01 -4.44
C GLY A 182 20.50 14.64 -5.53
N PRO A 183 20.99 15.62 -6.34
CA PRO A 183 20.20 16.22 -7.44
C PRO A 183 19.81 15.22 -8.55
N MET A 184 20.63 14.22 -8.82
CA MET A 184 20.33 13.16 -9.81
C MET A 184 19.25 12.22 -9.29
N VAL A 185 19.34 11.85 -8.00
CA VAL A 185 18.32 11.05 -7.30
C VAL A 185 16.98 11.76 -7.33
N ALA A 186 16.93 13.03 -6.94
CA ALA A 186 15.71 13.83 -6.96
C ALA A 186 15.06 13.90 -8.36
N LYS A 187 15.88 14.06 -9.42
CA LYS A 187 15.39 14.06 -10.79
C LYS A 187 14.86 12.69 -11.21
N ALA A 188 15.56 11.61 -10.86
CA ALA A 188 15.16 10.24 -11.15
C ALA A 188 13.84 9.90 -10.45
N VAL A 189 13.71 10.19 -9.16
CA VAL A 189 12.47 9.98 -8.40
C VAL A 189 11.29 10.72 -9.04
N LYS A 190 11.48 11.99 -9.42
CA LYS A 190 10.44 12.77 -10.11
C LYS A 190 10.05 12.15 -11.45
N GLN A 191 11.03 11.68 -12.22
CA GLN A 191 10.79 11.04 -13.51
C GLN A 191 10.07 9.70 -13.35
N PHE A 192 10.44 8.89 -12.37
CA PHE A 192 9.76 7.63 -12.06
C PHE A 192 8.34 7.85 -11.55
N ALA A 193 8.16 8.81 -10.67
CA ALA A 193 6.83 9.11 -10.15
C ALA A 193 5.84 9.55 -11.24
N ARG A 194 6.32 10.25 -12.28
CA ARG A 194 5.48 10.83 -13.35
C ARG A 194 5.54 10.08 -14.68
N GLY A 195 6.60 9.30 -14.89
CA GLY A 195 6.93 8.67 -16.16
C GLY A 195 6.48 7.21 -16.28
N VAL A 196 5.62 6.73 -15.40
CA VAL A 196 5.09 5.37 -15.43
C VAL A 196 3.65 5.38 -15.95
N ALA A 197 3.37 4.50 -16.91
CA ALA A 197 2.03 4.27 -17.42
C ALA A 197 1.26 3.33 -16.48
N TRP A 198 0.94 3.82 -15.27
CA TRP A 198 0.17 3.03 -14.31
C TRP A 198 -1.23 2.72 -14.88
N PRO A 199 -1.72 1.48 -14.72
CA PRO A 199 -3.13 1.19 -14.93
C PRO A 199 -3.97 1.96 -13.89
N SER A 200 -5.29 1.89 -14.01
CA SER A 200 -6.16 2.49 -12.99
C SER A 200 -5.98 1.76 -11.66
N LEU A 201 -5.42 2.46 -10.65
CA LEU A 201 -5.12 1.94 -9.33
C LEU A 201 -5.93 2.65 -8.24
N ASP A 202 -6.40 1.88 -7.27
CA ASP A 202 -7.00 2.41 -6.04
C ASP A 202 -5.89 2.81 -5.06
N ALA A 203 -4.80 2.04 -4.98
CA ALA A 203 -3.63 2.32 -4.16
C ALA A 203 -2.31 2.06 -4.90
N LEU A 204 -1.36 2.97 -4.78
CA LEU A 204 0.05 2.77 -5.13
C LEU A 204 0.87 2.82 -3.84
N VAL A 205 1.43 1.70 -3.45
CA VAL A 205 2.35 1.62 -2.31
C VAL A 205 3.76 1.95 -2.80
N VAL A 206 4.43 2.89 -2.14
CA VAL A 206 5.77 3.35 -2.50
C VAL A 206 6.75 2.97 -1.40
N ASP A 207 7.65 2.05 -1.70
CA ASP A 207 8.74 1.66 -0.81
C ASP A 207 9.87 2.69 -0.88
N LEU A 208 10.08 3.46 0.20
CA LEU A 208 11.08 4.51 0.27
C LEU A 208 12.43 3.97 0.75
N PRO A 209 13.56 4.61 0.44
CA PRO A 209 14.82 4.29 1.11
C PRO A 209 14.73 4.55 2.62
N PRO A 210 15.55 3.86 3.42
CA PRO A 210 15.59 4.08 4.86
C PRO A 210 16.14 5.47 5.21
N GLY A 211 15.70 5.99 6.34
CA GLY A 211 16.11 7.29 6.85
C GLY A 211 15.21 8.45 6.38
N THR A 212 15.65 9.67 6.70
CA THR A 212 14.92 10.92 6.46
C THR A 212 15.62 11.82 5.43
N GLY A 213 16.28 11.20 4.45
CA GLY A 213 17.12 11.88 3.47
C GLY A 213 16.37 12.47 2.28
N ASP A 214 17.11 12.75 1.20
CA ASP A 214 16.63 13.52 0.03
C ASP A 214 15.54 12.80 -0.78
N VAL A 215 15.48 11.47 -0.78
CA VAL A 215 14.53 10.71 -1.61
C VAL A 215 13.08 10.87 -1.12
N PRO A 216 12.75 10.62 0.16
CA PRO A 216 11.42 10.90 0.69
C PRO A 216 10.97 12.34 0.46
N LEU A 217 11.87 13.30 0.68
CA LEU A 217 11.63 14.72 0.42
C LEU A 217 11.32 14.98 -1.05
N SER A 218 12.14 14.44 -1.96
CA SER A 218 11.97 14.63 -3.41
C SER A 218 10.68 14.00 -3.92
N LEU A 219 10.29 12.83 -3.41
CA LEU A 219 9.04 12.18 -3.76
C LEU A 219 7.84 13.02 -3.29
N ALA A 220 7.84 13.43 -2.01
CA ALA A 220 6.77 14.25 -1.45
C ALA A 220 6.63 15.61 -2.12
N GLN A 221 7.70 16.14 -2.70
CA GLN A 221 7.68 17.36 -3.53
C GLN A 221 7.21 17.10 -4.96
N ALA A 222 7.35 15.88 -5.47
CA ALA A 222 7.03 15.53 -6.84
C ALA A 222 5.58 15.06 -7.01
N VAL A 223 5.06 14.32 -6.04
CA VAL A 223 3.75 13.64 -6.09
C VAL A 223 2.95 13.96 -4.84
N GLU A 224 1.65 14.11 -5.02
CA GLU A 224 0.70 14.21 -3.92
C GLU A 224 0.59 12.85 -3.23
N LEU A 225 1.11 12.76 -2.00
CA LEU A 225 1.01 11.57 -1.16
C LEU A 225 -0.28 11.63 -0.34
N SER A 226 -1.08 10.57 -0.41
CA SER A 226 -2.30 10.44 0.41
C SER A 226 -1.98 10.17 1.87
N GLY A 227 -0.79 9.62 2.15
CA GLY A 227 -0.30 9.44 3.50
C GLY A 227 0.94 8.54 3.55
N ALA A 228 1.47 8.39 4.76
CA ALA A 228 2.67 7.61 5.02
C ALA A 228 2.45 6.57 6.13
N VAL A 229 2.98 5.37 5.92
CA VAL A 229 3.11 4.31 6.91
C VAL A 229 4.55 4.28 7.40
N VAL A 230 4.77 4.37 8.70
CA VAL A 230 6.12 4.33 9.30
C VAL A 230 6.37 2.96 9.92
N VAL A 231 7.41 2.28 9.46
CA VAL A 231 7.80 0.95 9.96
C VAL A 231 8.90 1.08 11.01
N THR A 232 8.73 0.40 12.14
CA THR A 232 9.70 0.35 13.23
C THR A 232 9.86 -1.08 13.76
N GLN A 233 10.75 -1.26 14.72
CA GLN A 233 10.96 -2.48 15.51
C GLN A 233 10.86 -2.15 17.01
N PRO A 234 10.72 -3.16 17.91
CA PRO A 234 10.66 -2.93 19.35
C PRO A 234 11.91 -2.28 19.98
N ALA A 235 13.03 -2.22 19.24
CA ALA A 235 14.28 -1.67 19.76
C ALA A 235 14.22 -0.14 19.93
N ARG A 236 14.75 0.37 21.06
CA ARG A 236 14.77 1.82 21.39
C ARG A 236 15.37 2.70 20.29
N VAL A 237 16.43 2.23 19.63
CA VAL A 237 17.04 2.97 18.49
C VAL A 237 16.09 3.05 17.32
N ALA A 238 15.34 1.98 17.01
CA ALA A 238 14.40 1.97 15.92
C ALA A 238 13.22 2.92 16.16
N THR A 239 12.68 2.95 17.37
CA THR A 239 11.60 3.87 17.73
C THR A 239 12.06 5.32 17.76
N ALA A 240 13.30 5.61 18.19
CA ALA A 240 13.87 6.95 18.12
C ALA A 240 13.98 7.45 16.68
N GLU A 241 14.41 6.60 15.76
CA GLU A 241 14.48 6.94 14.34
C GLU A 241 13.08 7.01 13.69
N ALA A 242 12.13 6.17 14.11
CA ALA A 242 10.74 6.26 13.66
C ALA A 242 10.08 7.61 14.00
N ARG A 243 10.42 8.19 15.19
CA ARG A 243 10.00 9.54 15.58
C ARG A 243 10.45 10.58 14.55
N LYS A 244 11.70 10.50 14.09
CA LYS A 244 12.24 11.41 13.07
C LYS A 244 11.50 11.25 11.73
N ALA A 245 11.19 10.01 11.35
CA ALA A 245 10.40 9.75 10.13
C ALA A 245 8.99 10.33 10.22
N VAL A 246 8.29 10.18 11.34
CA VAL A 246 6.98 10.81 11.58
C VAL A 246 7.08 12.34 11.48
N GLN A 247 8.07 12.95 12.14
CA GLN A 247 8.29 14.39 12.09
C GLN A 247 8.62 14.89 10.68
N MET A 248 9.41 14.13 9.92
CA MET A 248 9.70 14.44 8.52
C MET A 248 8.42 14.48 7.69
N PHE A 249 7.58 13.45 7.74
CA PHE A 249 6.32 13.42 6.98
C PHE A 249 5.39 14.57 7.40
N ALA A 250 5.29 14.85 8.70
CA ALA A 250 4.52 15.98 9.20
C ALA A 250 5.03 17.33 8.67
N SER A 251 6.37 17.53 8.59
CA SER A 251 6.98 18.74 8.04
C SER A 251 6.78 18.90 6.53
N LEU A 252 6.40 17.82 5.85
CA LEU A 252 6.09 17.77 4.43
C LEU A 252 4.59 17.85 4.14
N ASP A 253 3.76 18.12 5.16
CA ASP A 253 2.28 18.08 5.07
C ASP A 253 1.77 16.74 4.50
N VAL A 254 2.45 15.64 4.81
CA VAL A 254 2.02 14.28 4.47
C VAL A 254 1.39 13.65 5.70
N PRO A 255 0.09 13.29 5.64
CA PRO A 255 -0.58 12.63 6.75
C PRO A 255 0.13 11.32 7.13
N VAL A 256 0.43 11.12 8.41
CA VAL A 256 0.95 9.83 8.89
C VAL A 256 -0.24 8.93 9.18
N LEU A 257 -0.46 7.93 8.32
CA LEU A 257 -1.54 6.94 8.46
C LEU A 257 -1.34 6.07 9.71
N GLY A 258 -0.08 5.90 10.12
CA GLY A 258 0.27 5.29 11.39
C GLY A 258 1.60 4.55 11.39
N ILE A 259 1.86 3.89 12.54
CA ILE A 259 3.07 3.12 12.81
C ILE A 259 2.78 1.62 12.76
N VAL A 260 3.63 0.87 12.04
CA VAL A 260 3.69 -0.60 12.05
C VAL A 260 4.90 -1.04 12.85
N GLU A 261 4.70 -1.85 13.88
CA GLU A 261 5.78 -2.47 14.64
C GLU A 261 6.10 -3.85 14.08
N ASN A 262 7.19 -3.98 13.37
CA ASN A 262 7.62 -5.22 12.75
C ASN A 262 8.58 -6.01 13.66
N MET A 263 8.66 -7.33 13.46
CA MET A 263 9.56 -8.25 14.16
C MET A 263 9.32 -8.28 15.68
N THR A 264 8.06 -8.25 16.12
CA THR A 264 7.72 -8.37 17.54
C THR A 264 7.92 -9.79 18.06
N GLY A 265 8.26 -9.93 19.32
CA GLY A 265 8.49 -11.21 20.01
C GLY A 265 9.90 -11.28 20.59
N PRO A 266 10.92 -11.81 19.88
CA PRO A 266 12.26 -12.02 20.44
C PRO A 266 12.93 -10.75 20.95
N PHE A 267 12.61 -9.61 20.35
CA PHE A 267 13.16 -8.29 20.71
C PHE A 267 12.20 -7.44 21.54
N GLY A 268 11.11 -8.04 22.06
CA GLY A 268 10.05 -7.35 22.78
C GLY A 268 8.85 -7.00 21.88
N ALA A 269 7.92 -6.23 22.46
CA ALA A 269 6.72 -5.73 21.77
C ALA A 269 6.20 -4.48 22.48
N GLY A 270 5.40 -3.66 21.77
CA GLY A 270 4.67 -2.52 22.32
C GLY A 270 5.43 -1.19 22.25
N ALA A 271 6.70 -1.18 21.86
CA ALA A 271 7.46 0.07 21.71
C ALA A 271 6.90 0.95 20.56
N GLY A 272 6.40 0.33 19.48
CA GLY A 272 5.70 1.02 18.40
C GLY A 272 4.38 1.63 18.86
N LEU A 273 3.60 0.90 19.68
CA LEU A 273 2.35 1.40 20.28
C LEU A 273 2.64 2.60 21.20
N THR A 274 3.64 2.49 22.08
CA THR A 274 4.04 3.60 22.96
C THR A 274 4.44 4.83 22.13
N THR A 275 5.27 4.62 21.09
CA THR A 275 5.72 5.70 20.21
C THR A 275 4.56 6.35 19.48
N SER A 276 3.59 5.59 18.99
CA SER A 276 2.40 6.12 18.31
C SER A 276 1.55 6.99 19.24
N THR A 277 1.35 6.53 20.47
CA THR A 277 0.61 7.27 21.51
C THR A 277 1.31 8.59 21.85
N GLU A 278 2.63 8.57 22.06
CA GLU A 278 3.41 9.78 22.37
C GLU A 278 3.42 10.81 21.23
N LEU A 279 3.35 10.34 19.99
CA LEU A 279 3.35 11.21 18.81
C LEU A 279 1.93 11.62 18.36
N GLY A 280 0.89 11.04 18.95
CA GLY A 280 -0.49 11.30 18.55
C GLY A 280 -0.84 10.78 17.15
N VAL A 281 -0.13 9.72 16.67
CA VAL A 281 -0.39 9.09 15.38
C VAL A 281 -1.01 7.70 15.56
N PRO A 282 -1.81 7.19 14.60
CA PRO A 282 -2.41 5.86 14.72
C PRO A 282 -1.38 4.74 14.88
N TYR A 283 -1.73 3.69 15.63
CA TYR A 283 -1.00 2.43 15.65
C TYR A 283 -1.67 1.43 14.71
N LEU A 284 -1.00 1.08 13.61
CA LEU A 284 -1.54 0.18 12.59
C LEU A 284 -1.45 -1.29 12.97
N GLY A 285 -0.63 -1.61 13.97
CA GLY A 285 -0.49 -2.98 14.47
C GLY A 285 0.95 -3.46 14.48
N HIS A 286 1.09 -4.76 14.74
CA HIS A 286 2.38 -5.42 14.77
C HIS A 286 2.41 -6.65 13.89
N VAL A 287 3.59 -6.94 13.36
CA VAL A 287 3.92 -8.17 12.64
C VAL A 287 4.90 -8.96 13.50
N PRO A 288 4.58 -10.21 13.87
CA PRO A 288 5.48 -11.03 14.67
C PRO A 288 6.77 -11.35 13.90
N PHE A 289 7.84 -11.57 14.63
CA PHE A 289 9.05 -12.14 14.06
C PHE A 289 8.76 -13.58 13.62
N ASP A 290 8.89 -13.82 12.32
CA ASP A 290 8.66 -15.11 11.71
C ASP A 290 9.78 -15.38 10.71
N PRO A 291 10.69 -16.35 10.98
CA PRO A 291 11.80 -16.67 10.06
C PRO A 291 11.35 -17.07 8.67
N GLU A 292 10.14 -17.60 8.53
CA GLU A 292 9.62 -18.00 7.23
C GLU A 292 9.39 -16.78 6.31
N ILE A 293 9.09 -15.60 6.86
CA ILE A 293 8.98 -14.36 6.05
C ILE A 293 10.28 -14.09 5.28
N VAL A 294 11.43 -14.35 5.91
CA VAL A 294 12.74 -14.17 5.26
C VAL A 294 12.94 -15.20 4.17
N ARG A 295 12.68 -16.49 4.47
CA ARG A 295 12.83 -17.57 3.49
C ARG A 295 11.92 -17.38 2.28
N GLU A 296 10.70 -16.96 2.51
CA GLU A 296 9.71 -16.67 1.47
C GLU A 296 10.14 -15.47 0.62
N GLY A 297 10.66 -14.42 1.25
CA GLY A 297 11.23 -13.27 0.56
C GLY A 297 12.42 -13.67 -0.31
N ASP A 298 13.36 -14.45 0.22
CA ASP A 298 14.52 -14.95 -0.54
C ASP A 298 14.10 -15.91 -1.68
N ALA A 299 12.98 -16.60 -1.54
CA ALA A 299 12.39 -17.42 -2.59
C ALA A 299 11.53 -16.62 -3.60
N GLY A 300 11.40 -15.32 -3.44
CA GLY A 300 10.58 -14.47 -4.30
C GLY A 300 9.07 -14.70 -4.19
N THR A 301 8.61 -15.31 -3.10
CA THR A 301 7.20 -15.64 -2.85
C THR A 301 6.74 -15.04 -1.52
N PRO A 302 6.33 -13.76 -1.49
CA PRO A 302 5.95 -13.07 -0.25
C PRO A 302 4.89 -13.82 0.57
N THR A 303 4.90 -13.62 1.90
CA THR A 303 4.01 -14.31 2.86
C THR A 303 2.53 -14.23 2.50
N MET A 304 2.09 -13.09 1.97
CA MET A 304 0.71 -12.92 1.52
C MET A 304 0.34 -13.83 0.34
N VAL A 305 1.33 -14.35 -0.40
CA VAL A 305 1.16 -15.30 -1.52
C VAL A 305 1.35 -16.72 -1.04
N SER A 306 2.47 -17.00 -0.36
CA SER A 306 2.89 -18.37 -0.01
C SER A 306 2.07 -18.96 1.15
N ARG A 307 1.75 -18.14 2.16
CA ARG A 307 1.06 -18.57 3.39
C ARG A 307 -0.07 -17.59 3.77
N ALA A 308 -0.99 -17.32 2.85
CA ALA A 308 -2.02 -16.31 2.97
C ALA A 308 -2.93 -16.41 4.22
N CYS A 309 -3.01 -17.57 4.86
CA CYS A 309 -3.79 -17.80 6.09
C CYS A 309 -2.92 -17.94 7.36
N SER A 310 -1.62 -17.62 7.28
CA SER A 310 -0.71 -17.66 8.43
C SER A 310 -0.96 -16.52 9.43
N ALA A 311 -0.42 -16.67 10.65
CA ALA A 311 -0.48 -15.58 11.65
C ALA A 311 0.18 -14.30 11.14
N SER A 312 1.28 -14.42 10.39
CA SER A 312 2.01 -13.31 9.79
C SER A 312 1.19 -12.63 8.68
N ALA A 313 0.56 -13.40 7.78
CA ALA A 313 -0.33 -12.88 6.76
C ALA A 313 -1.53 -12.16 7.38
N ASN A 314 -2.16 -12.75 8.39
CA ASN A 314 -3.24 -12.11 9.13
C ASN A 314 -2.82 -10.80 9.83
N ALA A 315 -1.53 -10.66 10.20
CA ALA A 315 -1.02 -9.40 10.72
C ALA A 315 -0.93 -8.33 9.63
N PHE A 316 -0.43 -8.68 8.44
CA PHE A 316 -0.43 -7.76 7.29
C PHE A 316 -1.82 -7.35 6.86
N ASP A 317 -2.80 -8.26 6.88
CA ASP A 317 -4.19 -7.93 6.60
C ASP A 317 -4.75 -6.89 7.56
N ARG A 318 -4.53 -7.09 8.87
CA ARG A 318 -4.98 -6.09 9.86
C ARG A 318 -4.34 -4.72 9.63
N VAL A 319 -3.07 -4.68 9.23
CA VAL A 319 -2.40 -3.43 8.85
C VAL A 319 -3.06 -2.83 7.62
N ALA A 320 -3.29 -3.62 6.57
CA ALA A 320 -3.92 -3.15 5.33
C ALA A 320 -5.33 -2.61 5.57
N GLN A 321 -6.12 -3.29 6.39
CA GLN A 321 -7.46 -2.84 6.76
C GLN A 321 -7.45 -1.48 7.47
N ARG A 322 -6.51 -1.26 8.39
CA ARG A 322 -6.38 0.02 9.10
C ARG A 322 -5.88 1.14 8.17
N VAL A 323 -4.98 0.82 7.24
CA VAL A 323 -4.54 1.77 6.20
C VAL A 323 -5.72 2.11 5.29
N ALA A 324 -6.48 1.12 4.85
CA ALA A 324 -7.66 1.31 4.04
C ALA A 324 -8.70 2.20 4.74
N ALA A 325 -9.00 1.91 6.01
CA ALA A 325 -9.92 2.73 6.81
C ALA A 325 -9.44 4.19 6.97
N ALA A 326 -8.13 4.39 7.19
CA ALA A 326 -7.54 5.73 7.28
C ALA A 326 -7.66 6.54 5.97
N LEU A 327 -7.73 5.85 4.82
CA LEU A 327 -7.93 6.44 3.50
C LEU A 327 -9.40 6.55 3.09
N GLY A 328 -10.34 6.25 4.01
CA GLY A 328 -11.77 6.36 3.77
C GLY A 328 -12.39 5.15 3.05
N TRP A 329 -11.67 4.04 2.92
CA TRP A 329 -12.26 2.76 2.53
C TRP A 329 -12.84 2.09 3.77
N HIS A 330 -14.14 2.22 3.94
CA HIS A 330 -14.84 1.61 5.07
C HIS A 330 -15.41 0.26 4.66
N ARG A 331 -15.25 -0.71 5.55
CA ARG A 331 -16.03 -1.95 5.53
C ARG A 331 -17.40 -1.64 6.14
N VAL A 332 -18.43 -2.08 5.53
CA VAL A 332 -19.79 -2.12 6.10
C VAL A 332 -20.07 -3.47 6.70
#